data_b8da8d200937cbece3c097425e18aca0
#
_entry.id   b8da8d200937cbece3c097425e18aca0
#
_cell.length_a   1.000
_cell.length_b   1.000
_cell.length_c   1.000
_cell.angle_alpha   90.00
_cell.angle_beta   90.00
_cell.angle_gamma   90.00
#
_symmetry.space_group_name_H-M   'P 1'
#
loop_
_entity.id
_entity.type
_entity.pdbx_description
1 polymer ?
#
loop_
_entity_poly.entity_id
_entity_poly.type
_entity_poly.pdbx_seq_one_letter_code
_entity_poly.pdbx_strand_id
1 'polypeptide(L)'
;LPRCFAWQTMESDNFLLHFREEDAALANEVLRRAEQVHRLVIPFYHSFPSEKTELVLNTQTDLFNGAASVFPRNRIVLDLATEPAPGGVSDSIFYLLVHEYTHILQMDQNRGPAGMLRGLFGKAPSYLTLPAAFAPLWFIEGYAIYQESKFSSGGRANSPEYTALIMAEASSDRFFSPDRLSGYFSRQT
;
A
#
# COMPACT_ATOMS: atom_id res chain seq x y z
N LEU A 1 -30.68 -17.11 2.21
CA LEU A 1 -29.49 -17.90 2.51
C LEU A 1 -28.27 -17.06 2.16
N PRO A 2 -27.26 -16.90 3.01
CA PRO A 2 -26.04 -16.23 2.65
C PRO A 2 -25.40 -16.98 1.48
N ARG A 3 -25.05 -16.27 0.41
CA ARG A 3 -24.29 -16.86 -0.71
C ARG A 3 -22.92 -17.27 -0.15
N CYS A 4 -22.64 -18.56 -0.17
CA CYS A 4 -21.27 -19.02 0.04
C CYS A 4 -20.45 -18.57 -1.17
N PHE A 5 -19.61 -17.55 -1.00
CA PHE A 5 -18.69 -17.12 -2.04
C PHE A 5 -17.60 -18.19 -2.19
N ALA A 6 -17.42 -18.67 -3.42
CA ALA A 6 -16.30 -19.54 -3.74
C ALA A 6 -15.04 -18.67 -3.92
N TRP A 7 -14.21 -18.64 -2.88
CA TRP A 7 -12.88 -18.02 -2.95
C TRP A 7 -11.94 -18.91 -3.73
N GLN A 8 -11.17 -18.29 -4.62
CA GLN A 8 -10.11 -18.91 -5.38
C GLN A 8 -8.77 -18.25 -5.03
N THR A 9 -7.67 -18.92 -5.35
CA THR A 9 -6.33 -18.39 -5.11
C THR A 9 -5.51 -18.57 -6.38
N MET A 10 -4.87 -17.49 -6.82
CA MET A 10 -3.81 -17.52 -7.83
C MET A 10 -2.47 -17.24 -7.17
N GLU A 11 -1.43 -17.87 -7.68
CA GLU A 11 -0.07 -17.73 -7.17
C GLU A 11 0.86 -17.23 -8.29
N SER A 12 1.76 -16.33 -7.94
CA SER A 12 2.89 -15.89 -8.76
C SER A 12 4.20 -16.03 -7.99
N ASP A 13 5.30 -15.50 -8.52
CA ASP A 13 6.60 -15.63 -7.87
C ASP A 13 6.64 -14.96 -6.49
N ASN A 14 5.98 -13.78 -6.35
CA ASN A 14 6.06 -12.96 -5.14
C ASN A 14 4.72 -12.78 -4.42
N PHE A 15 3.61 -13.22 -5.00
CA PHE A 15 2.27 -12.97 -4.45
C PHE A 15 1.39 -14.20 -4.44
N LEU A 16 0.42 -14.18 -3.48
CA LEU A 16 -0.74 -15.07 -3.42
C LEU A 16 -1.99 -14.20 -3.48
N LEU A 17 -2.78 -14.29 -4.54
CA LEU A 17 -3.98 -13.50 -4.71
C LEU A 17 -5.23 -14.31 -4.43
N HIS A 18 -6.00 -13.88 -3.43
CA HIS A 18 -7.31 -14.42 -3.09
C HIS A 18 -8.40 -13.55 -3.69
N PHE A 19 -9.32 -14.16 -4.42
CA PHE A 19 -10.37 -13.47 -5.17
C PHE A 19 -11.62 -14.35 -5.30
N ARG A 20 -12.73 -13.77 -5.71
CA ARG A 20 -13.95 -14.52 -6.02
C ARG A 20 -13.95 -14.96 -7.47
N GLU A 21 -14.54 -16.10 -7.76
CA GLU A 21 -14.57 -16.68 -9.11
C GLU A 21 -15.05 -15.68 -10.18
N GLU A 22 -16.03 -14.85 -9.85
CA GLU A 22 -16.56 -13.80 -10.74
C GLU A 22 -15.55 -12.72 -11.09
N ASP A 23 -14.50 -12.53 -10.27
CA ASP A 23 -13.47 -11.51 -10.42
C ASP A 23 -12.20 -12.03 -11.13
N ALA A 24 -12.22 -13.24 -11.71
CA ALA A 24 -11.02 -13.90 -12.26
C ALA A 24 -10.27 -13.06 -13.31
N ALA A 25 -10.97 -12.32 -14.17
CA ALA A 25 -10.35 -11.46 -15.16
C ALA A 25 -9.60 -10.28 -14.51
N LEU A 26 -10.20 -9.64 -13.52
CA LEU A 26 -9.59 -8.55 -12.74
C LEU A 26 -8.43 -9.08 -11.90
N ALA A 27 -8.57 -10.26 -11.31
CA ALA A 27 -7.53 -10.92 -10.51
C ALA A 27 -6.25 -11.16 -11.32
N ASN A 28 -6.38 -11.61 -12.58
CA ASN A 28 -5.23 -11.74 -13.48
C ASN A 28 -4.50 -10.41 -13.73
N GLU A 29 -5.25 -9.32 -13.93
CA GLU A 29 -4.65 -7.98 -14.11
C GLU A 29 -3.99 -7.49 -12.82
N VAL A 30 -4.63 -7.67 -11.67
CA VAL A 30 -4.07 -7.31 -10.35
C VAL A 30 -2.75 -8.05 -10.12
N LEU A 31 -2.71 -9.36 -10.35
CA LEU A 31 -1.53 -10.17 -10.13
C LEU A 31 -0.38 -9.77 -11.07
N ARG A 32 -0.70 -9.51 -12.33
CA ARG A 32 0.27 -9.04 -13.33
C ARG A 32 0.86 -7.67 -12.93
N ARG A 33 0.02 -6.75 -12.44
CA ARG A 33 0.44 -5.41 -11.95
C ARG A 33 1.27 -5.53 -10.67
N ALA A 34 0.91 -6.41 -9.75
CA ALA A 34 1.67 -6.64 -8.53
C ALA A 34 3.11 -7.09 -8.83
N GLU A 35 3.29 -8.04 -9.76
CA GLU A 35 4.62 -8.45 -10.19
C GLU A 35 5.40 -7.32 -10.91
N GLN A 36 4.71 -6.49 -11.67
CA GLN A 36 5.34 -5.31 -12.27
C GLN A 36 5.80 -4.33 -11.19
N VAL A 37 4.98 -4.05 -10.19
CA VAL A 37 5.31 -3.19 -9.05
C VAL A 37 6.50 -3.75 -8.28
N HIS A 38 6.50 -5.05 -7.98
CA HIS A 38 7.61 -5.71 -7.30
C HIS A 38 8.94 -5.43 -8.02
N ARG A 39 9.01 -5.69 -9.32
CA ARG A 39 10.24 -5.46 -10.11
C ARG A 39 10.70 -4.01 -10.14
N LEU A 40 9.76 -3.05 -10.10
CA LEU A 40 10.10 -1.62 -10.13
C LEU A 40 10.53 -1.08 -8.78
N VAL A 41 9.91 -1.53 -7.70
CA VAL A 41 10.07 -0.93 -6.37
C VAL A 41 11.23 -1.59 -5.59
N ILE A 42 11.41 -2.90 -5.69
CA ILE A 42 12.43 -3.67 -4.97
C ILE A 42 13.85 -3.08 -5.09
N PRO A 43 14.33 -2.61 -6.25
CA PRO A 43 15.68 -2.08 -6.36
C PRO A 43 15.98 -0.87 -5.46
N PHE A 44 14.95 -0.21 -4.94
CA PHE A 44 15.08 0.94 -4.03
C PHE A 44 15.12 0.53 -2.55
N TYR A 45 14.94 -0.75 -2.26
CA TYR A 45 14.96 -1.28 -0.90
C TYR A 45 16.11 -2.28 -0.74
N HIS A 46 16.76 -2.24 0.43
CA HIS A 46 17.81 -3.19 0.78
C HIS A 46 17.28 -4.49 1.39
N SER A 47 15.97 -4.63 1.48
CA SER A 47 15.29 -5.74 2.11
C SER A 47 14.19 -6.25 1.19
N PHE A 48 14.02 -7.57 1.15
CA PHE A 48 12.93 -8.23 0.43
C PHE A 48 11.87 -8.68 1.44
N PRO A 49 10.60 -8.80 1.04
CA PRO A 49 9.60 -9.44 1.88
C PRO A 49 10.06 -10.83 2.29
N SER A 50 9.81 -11.20 3.52
CA SER A 50 10.27 -12.48 4.09
C SER A 50 9.48 -13.68 3.57
N GLU A 51 8.35 -13.41 2.95
CA GLU A 51 7.40 -14.39 2.39
C GLU A 51 6.62 -13.74 1.24
N LYS A 52 5.91 -14.54 0.45
CA LYS A 52 4.98 -14.01 -0.55
C LYS A 52 3.94 -13.12 0.12
N THR A 53 3.63 -12.01 -0.51
CA THR A 53 2.59 -11.09 -0.01
C THR A 53 1.22 -11.59 -0.45
N GLU A 54 0.33 -11.81 0.51
CA GLU A 54 -1.07 -12.13 0.23
C GLU A 54 -1.79 -10.87 -0.28
N LEU A 55 -2.49 -10.99 -1.38
CA LEU A 55 -3.40 -9.98 -1.91
C LEU A 55 -4.83 -10.49 -1.72
N VAL A 56 -5.72 -9.67 -1.20
CA VAL A 56 -7.15 -9.99 -1.08
C VAL A 56 -7.92 -9.00 -1.92
N LEU A 57 -8.56 -9.48 -2.97
CA LEU A 57 -9.37 -8.66 -3.87
C LEU A 57 -10.82 -8.62 -3.38
N ASN A 58 -11.28 -7.43 -3.02
CA ASN A 58 -12.66 -7.15 -2.66
C ASN A 58 -13.27 -6.17 -3.67
N THR A 59 -14.26 -6.63 -4.42
CA THR A 59 -15.00 -5.83 -5.41
C THR A 59 -16.42 -5.51 -4.95
N GLN A 60 -16.85 -6.02 -3.77
CA GLN A 60 -18.17 -5.72 -3.18
C GLN A 60 -18.09 -4.52 -2.25
N THR A 61 -17.62 -3.42 -2.77
CA THR A 61 -17.43 -2.18 -2.03
C THR A 61 -17.66 -1.00 -2.97
N ASP A 62 -18.04 0.14 -2.41
CA ASP A 62 -18.12 1.41 -3.11
C ASP A 62 -16.81 2.22 -2.95
N LEU A 63 -15.81 1.62 -2.31
CA LEU A 63 -14.52 2.25 -2.05
C LEU A 63 -13.47 1.83 -3.08
N PHE A 64 -12.58 2.75 -3.40
CA PHE A 64 -11.32 2.46 -4.07
C PHE A 64 -10.19 2.77 -3.07
N ASN A 65 -9.69 1.73 -2.39
CA ASN A 65 -8.73 1.88 -1.31
C ASN A 65 -7.85 0.63 -1.18
N GLY A 66 -6.77 0.76 -0.39
CA GLY A 66 -5.91 -0.34 0.00
C GLY A 66 -5.60 -0.31 1.49
N ALA A 67 -5.17 -1.45 2.01
CA ALA A 67 -4.66 -1.55 3.36
C ALA A 67 -3.58 -2.63 3.46
N ALA A 68 -2.40 -2.27 3.93
CA ALA A 68 -1.27 -3.17 4.11
C ALA A 68 -1.08 -3.57 5.57
N SER A 69 -0.74 -4.83 5.79
CA SER A 69 -0.38 -5.39 7.10
C SER A 69 0.75 -6.39 6.95
N VAL A 70 1.63 -6.48 7.94
CA VAL A 70 2.71 -7.47 7.96
C VAL A 70 2.51 -8.54 9.03
N PHE A 71 1.48 -8.43 9.84
CA PHE A 71 1.19 -9.37 10.91
C PHE A 71 -0.23 -9.94 10.80
N PRO A 72 -0.43 -11.26 10.95
CA PRO A 72 0.59 -12.31 11.14
C PRO A 72 1.38 -12.64 9.87
N ARG A 73 0.90 -12.20 8.68
CA ARG A 73 1.52 -12.38 7.36
C ARG A 73 1.49 -11.08 6.59
N ASN A 74 2.38 -10.95 5.60
CA ASN A 74 2.34 -9.87 4.64
C ASN A 74 1.04 -9.94 3.85
N ARG A 75 0.19 -8.93 3.97
CA ARG A 75 -1.12 -8.89 3.31
C ARG A 75 -1.46 -7.49 2.87
N ILE A 76 -2.03 -7.40 1.68
CA ILE A 76 -2.65 -6.20 1.13
C ILE A 76 -4.10 -6.54 0.81
N VAL A 77 -5.03 -5.79 1.37
CA VAL A 77 -6.45 -5.83 0.97
C VAL A 77 -6.66 -4.73 -0.07
N LEU A 78 -7.24 -5.09 -1.19
CA LEU A 78 -7.56 -4.17 -2.29
C LEU A 78 -9.08 -4.05 -2.39
N ASP A 79 -9.63 -2.92 -1.99
CA ASP A 79 -11.01 -2.54 -2.19
C ASP A 79 -11.13 -1.80 -3.53
N LEU A 80 -11.65 -2.49 -4.54
CA LEU A 80 -11.74 -1.98 -5.89
C LEU A 80 -13.21 -1.81 -6.28
N ALA A 81 -13.75 -0.62 -6.07
CA ALA A 81 -15.07 -0.26 -6.57
C ALA A 81 -15.14 -0.44 -8.09
N THR A 82 -16.32 -0.82 -8.60
CA THR A 82 -16.55 -1.06 -10.03
C THR A 82 -16.47 0.21 -10.89
N GLU A 83 -16.51 1.39 -10.28
CA GLU A 83 -16.38 2.66 -10.99
C GLU A 83 -14.89 3.02 -11.20
N PRO A 84 -14.47 3.28 -12.44
CA PRO A 84 -13.08 3.60 -12.71
C PRO A 84 -12.69 4.97 -12.14
N ALA A 85 -11.58 4.99 -11.38
CA ALA A 85 -10.93 6.25 -11.03
C ALA A 85 -10.41 6.98 -12.29
N PRO A 86 -10.21 8.31 -12.24
CA PRO A 86 -9.62 9.07 -13.34
C PRO A 86 -8.29 8.45 -13.79
N GLY A 87 -8.14 8.17 -15.09
CA GLY A 87 -6.93 7.53 -15.66
C GLY A 87 -7.11 6.06 -16.05
N GLY A 88 -8.26 5.46 -15.74
CA GLY A 88 -8.57 4.05 -16.05
C GLY A 88 -8.22 3.11 -14.90
N VAL A 89 -8.95 1.99 -14.83
CA VAL A 89 -8.88 1.00 -13.75
C VAL A 89 -7.46 0.44 -13.59
N SER A 90 -6.78 0.14 -14.70
CA SER A 90 -5.46 -0.50 -14.68
C SER A 90 -4.38 0.40 -14.07
N ASP A 91 -4.39 1.71 -14.36
CA ASP A 91 -3.42 2.64 -13.80
C ASP A 91 -3.71 2.92 -12.32
N SER A 92 -4.99 3.00 -11.94
CA SER A 92 -5.40 3.16 -10.55
C SER A 92 -4.96 1.99 -9.68
N ILE A 93 -5.11 0.74 -10.17
CA ILE A 93 -4.61 -0.46 -9.50
C ILE A 93 -3.08 -0.40 -9.35
N PHE A 94 -2.38 0.06 -10.38
CA PHE A 94 -0.92 0.10 -10.36
C PHE A 94 -0.40 1.01 -9.23
N TYR A 95 -0.85 2.26 -9.12
CA TYR A 95 -0.34 3.14 -8.06
C TYR A 95 -0.87 2.79 -6.67
N LEU A 96 -2.08 2.23 -6.55
CA LEU A 96 -2.54 1.66 -5.30
C LEU A 96 -1.61 0.53 -4.83
N LEU A 97 -1.24 -0.39 -5.72
CA LEU A 97 -0.29 -1.45 -5.42
C LEU A 97 1.10 -0.91 -5.08
N VAL A 98 1.59 0.14 -5.76
CA VAL A 98 2.87 0.78 -5.39
C VAL A 98 2.81 1.33 -3.98
N HIS A 99 1.70 2.00 -3.61
CA HIS A 99 1.49 2.56 -2.29
C HIS A 99 1.50 1.48 -1.21
N GLU A 100 0.61 0.50 -1.32
CA GLU A 100 0.44 -0.55 -0.32
C GLU A 100 1.64 -1.49 -0.22
N TYR A 101 2.27 -1.82 -1.36
CA TYR A 101 3.47 -2.64 -1.33
C TYR A 101 4.66 -1.90 -0.72
N THR A 102 4.72 -0.57 -0.86
CA THR A 102 5.70 0.27 -0.14
C THR A 102 5.55 0.09 1.37
N HIS A 103 4.34 0.05 1.90
CA HIS A 103 4.11 -0.22 3.32
C HIS A 103 4.60 -1.61 3.75
N ILE A 104 4.36 -2.64 2.94
CA ILE A 104 4.94 -3.97 3.22
C ILE A 104 6.47 -3.88 3.33
N LEU A 105 7.13 -3.21 2.38
CA LEU A 105 8.59 -3.07 2.38
C LEU A 105 9.12 -2.22 3.53
N GLN A 106 8.37 -1.21 3.98
CA GLN A 106 8.72 -0.40 5.15
C GLN A 106 8.60 -1.19 6.46
N MET A 107 7.59 -2.03 6.59
CA MET A 107 7.23 -2.69 7.84
C MET A 107 7.80 -4.10 7.97
N ASP A 108 8.03 -4.83 6.86
CA ASP A 108 8.59 -6.20 6.86
C ASP A 108 10.11 -6.20 6.77
N GLN A 109 10.77 -5.35 7.57
CA GLN A 109 12.23 -5.29 7.63
C GLN A 109 12.81 -6.56 8.26
N ASN A 110 13.68 -7.26 7.52
CA ASN A 110 14.29 -8.51 7.94
C ASN A 110 15.83 -8.47 7.98
N ARG A 111 16.44 -7.28 7.90
CA ARG A 111 17.88 -7.06 7.93
C ARG A 111 18.29 -6.08 9.02
N GLY A 112 19.58 -6.10 9.37
CA GLY A 112 20.13 -5.23 10.41
C GLY A 112 19.50 -5.48 11.79
N PRO A 113 19.40 -4.46 12.66
CA PRO A 113 18.83 -4.60 14.00
C PRO A 113 17.37 -5.10 14.00
N ALA A 114 16.57 -4.69 13.00
CA ALA A 114 15.20 -5.16 12.85
C ALA A 114 15.14 -6.66 12.56
N GLY A 115 16.02 -7.16 11.69
CA GLY A 115 16.12 -8.60 11.40
C GLY A 115 16.58 -9.43 12.61
N MET A 116 17.48 -8.88 13.42
CA MET A 116 17.93 -9.52 14.66
C MET A 116 16.78 -9.66 15.67
N LEU A 117 16.04 -8.58 15.92
CA LEU A 117 14.87 -8.62 16.82
C LEU A 117 13.80 -9.59 16.30
N ARG A 118 13.56 -9.59 15.00
CA ARG A 118 12.63 -10.52 14.38
C ARG A 118 13.07 -11.98 14.51
N GLY A 119 14.35 -12.27 14.40
CA GLY A 119 14.91 -13.62 14.64
C GLY A 119 14.69 -14.12 16.05
N LEU A 120 14.68 -13.22 17.04
CA LEU A 120 14.47 -13.54 18.45
C LEU A 120 12.98 -13.64 18.84
N PHE A 121 12.15 -12.75 18.32
CA PHE A 121 10.76 -12.57 18.76
C PHE A 121 9.71 -12.91 17.68
N GLY A 122 10.13 -13.26 16.47
CA GLY A 122 9.22 -13.49 15.34
C GLY A 122 8.67 -12.21 14.72
N LYS A 123 7.66 -12.35 13.88
CA LYS A 123 6.92 -11.21 13.32
C LYS A 123 6.12 -10.51 14.42
N ALA A 124 6.14 -9.20 14.40
CA ALA A 124 5.38 -8.34 15.28
C ALA A 124 4.35 -7.51 14.50
N PRO A 125 3.27 -7.03 15.13
CA PRO A 125 2.37 -6.06 14.53
C PRO A 125 3.12 -4.84 14.00
N SER A 126 2.64 -4.26 12.89
CA SER A 126 3.34 -3.20 12.15
C SER A 126 3.75 -2.00 12.99
N TYR A 127 2.94 -1.63 13.99
CA TYR A 127 3.26 -0.52 14.92
C TYR A 127 4.39 -0.82 15.90
N LEU A 128 4.83 -2.08 16.01
CA LEU A 128 5.98 -2.51 16.82
C LEU A 128 7.22 -2.82 15.97
N THR A 129 7.12 -2.76 14.64
CA THR A 129 8.24 -3.07 13.76
C THR A 129 9.18 -1.87 13.59
N LEU A 130 10.48 -2.14 13.52
CA LEU A 130 11.47 -1.12 13.16
C LEU A 130 11.55 -0.99 11.63
N PRO A 131 11.66 0.21 11.08
CA PRO A 131 11.70 1.52 11.75
C PRO A 131 10.32 2.13 12.04
N ALA A 132 9.22 1.48 11.64
CA ALA A 132 7.86 2.03 11.70
C ALA A 132 7.45 2.44 13.12
N ALA A 133 7.92 1.73 14.16
CA ALA A 133 7.65 2.07 15.58
C ALA A 133 8.13 3.47 15.96
N PHE A 134 9.11 4.03 15.25
CA PHE A 134 9.69 5.35 15.54
C PHE A 134 9.47 6.37 14.42
N ALA A 135 9.00 5.93 13.26
CA ALA A 135 8.70 6.83 12.15
C ALA A 135 7.33 7.48 12.35
N PRO A 136 7.20 8.79 12.25
CA PRO A 136 5.90 9.44 12.32
C PRO A 136 5.05 9.05 11.11
N LEU A 137 3.72 8.98 11.29
CA LEU A 137 2.79 8.55 10.25
C LEU A 137 2.94 9.35 8.94
N TRP A 138 3.13 10.67 9.05
CA TRP A 138 3.32 11.52 7.87
C TRP A 138 4.54 11.11 7.02
N PHE A 139 5.59 10.56 7.66
CA PHE A 139 6.77 10.09 6.94
C PHE A 139 6.48 8.75 6.22
N ILE A 140 5.79 7.83 6.91
CA ILE A 140 5.42 6.51 6.35
C ILE A 140 4.51 6.71 5.14
N GLU A 141 3.45 7.49 5.29
CA GLU A 141 2.49 7.80 4.23
C GLU A 141 3.10 8.67 3.12
N GLY A 142 3.84 9.70 3.52
CA GLY A 142 4.49 10.60 2.54
C GLY A 142 5.50 9.88 1.66
N TYR A 143 6.20 8.89 2.20
CA TYR A 143 7.11 8.09 1.40
C TYR A 143 6.36 7.15 0.44
N ALA A 144 5.23 6.58 0.83
CA ALA A 144 4.39 5.79 -0.05
C ALA A 144 3.81 6.64 -1.19
N ILE A 145 3.33 7.87 -0.90
CA ILE A 145 2.88 8.86 -1.90
C ILE A 145 4.02 9.25 -2.85
N TYR A 146 5.22 9.43 -2.33
CA TYR A 146 6.40 9.71 -3.16
C TYR A 146 6.67 8.58 -4.15
N GLN A 147 6.63 7.33 -3.68
CA GLN A 147 6.88 6.16 -4.54
C GLN A 147 5.78 5.99 -5.60
N GLU A 148 4.50 6.12 -5.24
CA GLU A 148 3.42 6.06 -6.23
C GLU A 148 3.58 7.12 -7.32
N SER A 149 3.99 8.34 -6.94
CA SER A 149 4.17 9.46 -7.87
C SER A 149 5.43 9.36 -8.70
N LYS A 150 6.47 8.69 -8.20
CA LYS A 150 7.71 8.43 -8.91
C LYS A 150 7.53 7.39 -10.02
N PHE A 151 6.70 6.37 -9.78
CA PHE A 151 6.52 5.25 -10.70
C PHE A 151 5.27 5.36 -11.56
N SER A 152 4.43 6.37 -11.35
CA SER A 152 3.23 6.60 -12.16
C SER A 152 3.05 8.08 -12.47
N SER A 153 2.34 8.36 -13.57
CA SER A 153 1.91 9.73 -13.90
C SER A 153 0.69 10.18 -13.08
N GLY A 154 -0.01 9.24 -12.44
CA GLY A 154 -1.26 9.47 -11.70
C GLY A 154 -1.12 9.53 -10.19
N GLY A 155 0.10 9.44 -9.62
CA GLY A 155 0.32 9.51 -8.18
C GLY A 155 -0.10 10.86 -7.58
N ARG A 156 -0.47 10.85 -6.30
CA ARG A 156 -1.02 12.04 -5.60
C ARG A 156 -0.13 13.27 -5.67
N ALA A 157 1.20 13.13 -5.65
CA ALA A 157 2.09 14.29 -5.79
C ALA A 157 2.09 14.90 -7.20
N ASN A 158 1.58 14.17 -8.21
CA ASN A 158 1.40 14.65 -9.59
C ASN A 158 -0.01 15.23 -9.82
N SER A 159 -0.90 15.16 -8.82
CA SER A 159 -2.27 15.70 -8.93
C SER A 159 -2.27 17.22 -8.85
N PRO A 160 -2.94 17.90 -9.79
CA PRO A 160 -3.11 19.35 -9.74
C PRO A 160 -3.83 19.82 -8.47
N GLU A 161 -4.76 19.02 -7.92
CA GLU A 161 -5.51 19.35 -6.71
C GLU A 161 -4.60 19.39 -5.49
N TYR A 162 -3.75 18.38 -5.29
CA TYR A 162 -2.78 18.37 -4.19
C TYR A 162 -1.73 19.48 -4.36
N THR A 163 -1.29 19.74 -5.59
CA THR A 163 -0.37 20.85 -5.88
C THR A 163 -1.03 22.18 -5.52
N ALA A 164 -2.27 22.42 -5.92
CA ALA A 164 -3.00 23.65 -5.60
C ALA A 164 -3.19 23.81 -4.09
N LEU A 165 -3.51 22.71 -3.36
CA LEU A 165 -3.65 22.74 -1.91
C LEU A 165 -2.33 23.12 -1.23
N ILE A 166 -1.21 22.51 -1.62
CA ILE A 166 0.11 22.81 -1.06
C ILE A 166 0.50 24.26 -1.36
N MET A 167 0.24 24.76 -2.58
CA MET A 167 0.51 26.16 -2.95
C MET A 167 -0.33 27.13 -2.15
N ALA A 168 -1.61 26.83 -1.89
CA ALA A 168 -2.49 27.66 -1.08
C ALA A 168 -2.00 27.74 0.38
N GLU A 169 -1.62 26.61 0.98
CA GLU A 169 -1.04 26.56 2.33
C GLU A 169 0.29 27.33 2.39
N ALA A 170 1.18 27.15 1.43
CA ALA A 170 2.45 27.86 1.36
C ALA A 170 2.25 29.38 1.24
N SER A 171 1.24 29.81 0.45
CA SER A 171 0.93 31.24 0.26
C SER A 171 0.27 31.90 1.48
N SER A 172 -0.35 31.12 2.35
CA SER A 172 -1.04 31.60 3.55
C SER A 172 -0.15 31.68 4.80
N ASP A 173 1.14 31.37 4.68
CA ASP A 173 2.11 31.24 5.78
C ASP A 173 1.65 30.28 6.90
N ARG A 174 0.83 29.28 6.53
CA ARG A 174 0.23 28.29 7.43
C ARG A 174 0.82 26.89 7.26
N PHE A 175 2.01 26.80 6.68
CA PHE A 175 2.67 25.50 6.51
C PHE A 175 2.84 24.81 7.86
N PHE A 176 2.20 23.68 8.03
CA PHE A 176 2.31 22.91 9.25
C PHE A 176 3.72 22.36 9.41
N SER A 177 4.29 22.52 10.60
CA SER A 177 5.51 21.81 10.94
C SER A 177 5.27 20.28 10.90
N PRO A 178 6.26 19.46 10.52
CA PRO A 178 6.10 18.00 10.38
C PRO A 178 5.54 17.31 11.63
N ASP A 179 5.82 17.82 12.82
CA ASP A 179 5.29 17.32 14.10
C ASP A 179 3.76 17.54 14.25
N ARG A 180 3.21 18.57 13.62
CA ARG A 180 1.76 18.83 13.61
C ARG A 180 1.01 18.01 12.57
N LEU A 181 1.66 17.56 11.51
CA LEU A 181 1.03 16.75 10.46
C LEU A 181 0.54 15.39 11.00
N SER A 182 1.27 14.78 11.93
CA SER A 182 0.83 13.53 12.57
C SER A 182 -0.44 13.68 13.45
N GLY A 183 -0.72 14.88 13.94
CA GLY A 183 -1.90 15.16 14.77
C GLY A 183 -3.15 15.52 13.99
N TYR A 184 -3.03 15.90 12.73
CA TYR A 184 -4.17 16.36 11.93
C TYR A 184 -5.07 15.20 11.48
N PHE A 185 -4.50 14.04 11.18
CA PHE A 185 -5.25 12.85 10.78
C PHE A 185 -5.98 12.16 11.94
N SER A 186 -5.56 12.37 13.18
CA SER A 186 -6.21 11.78 14.36
C SER A 186 -7.48 12.51 14.82
N ARG A 187 -7.83 13.66 14.23
CA ARG A 187 -8.99 14.48 14.60
C ARG A 187 -10.16 14.41 13.62
N GLN A 188 -10.06 13.59 12.57
CA GLN A 188 -11.14 13.41 11.59
C GLN A 188 -11.83 12.03 11.67
N THR A 189 -11.63 11.30 12.77
CA THR A 189 -12.40 10.08 13.09
C THR A 189 -13.47 10.38 14.14
#